data_ba29b5d71b425ef691eb77d1d752637d
#
_entry.id   ba29b5d71b425ef691eb77d1d752637d
#
_cell.length_a   1.000
_cell.length_b   1.000
_cell.length_c   1.000
_cell.angle_alpha   90.00
_cell.angle_beta   90.00
_cell.angle_gamma   90.00
#
_symmetry.space_group_name_H-M   'P 1'
#
loop_
_entity.id
_entity.type
_entity.pdbx_description
1 polymer ?
#
loop_
_entity_poly.entity_id
_entity_poly.type
_entity_poly.pdbx_seq_one_letter_code
_entity_poly.pdbx_strand_id
1 'polypeptide(L)'
;MTHHIRPKAVFNWSGGKDSALALHQVLQEDRYEIVALLTTVNRSTRRSSMHGIPTELLQRQADSIGIPLYVVDLTPKGNMEDYETAMRGAVEHFKAIGAGRFIFGDIFLHDVRTYREKQLAPYGIEVIEPLWGRTSGQIMEEFLASGLETVIVTTTADVLGREFIGRRI
;
A
#
# COMPACT_ATOMS: atom_id res chain seq x y z
N MET A 1 -19.55 -21.75 -19.20
CA MET A 1 -18.40 -20.87 -18.84
C MET A 1 -18.47 -20.62 -17.36
N THR A 2 -17.63 -21.27 -16.55
CA THR A 2 -17.54 -21.05 -15.13
C THR A 2 -16.90 -19.67 -14.91
N HIS A 3 -17.71 -18.68 -14.54
CA HIS A 3 -17.20 -17.41 -14.03
C HIS A 3 -16.36 -17.74 -12.79
N HIS A 4 -15.05 -17.69 -12.94
CA HIS A 4 -14.15 -17.80 -11.79
C HIS A 4 -14.33 -16.54 -10.96
N ILE A 5 -15.09 -16.65 -9.87
CA ILE A 5 -15.30 -15.51 -8.94
C ILE A 5 -13.98 -15.25 -8.25
N ARG A 6 -13.32 -14.15 -8.63
CA ARG A 6 -12.08 -13.72 -7.97
C ARG A 6 -12.38 -13.26 -6.54
N PRO A 7 -11.62 -13.73 -5.56
CA PRO A 7 -11.80 -13.27 -4.19
C PRO A 7 -11.45 -11.77 -4.07
N LYS A 8 -12.27 -11.04 -3.33
CA LYS A 8 -12.08 -9.61 -3.07
C LYS A 8 -10.89 -9.36 -2.17
N ALA A 9 -10.09 -8.37 -2.52
CA ALA A 9 -8.93 -7.92 -1.76
C ALA A 9 -8.85 -6.39 -1.70
N VAL A 10 -8.22 -5.89 -0.63
CA VAL A 10 -7.87 -4.48 -0.44
C VAL A 10 -6.37 -4.35 -0.62
N PHE A 11 -5.94 -3.40 -1.42
CA PHE A 11 -4.53 -3.11 -1.58
C PHE A 11 -4.12 -1.90 -0.73
N ASN A 12 -3.15 -2.08 0.16
CA ASN A 12 -2.64 -1.00 1.02
C ASN A 12 -1.65 -0.14 0.22
N TRP A 13 -2.13 1.04 -0.19
CA TRP A 13 -1.45 1.92 -1.13
C TRP A 13 -0.63 3.01 -0.43
N SER A 14 0.68 3.00 -0.62
CA SER A 14 1.58 4.03 -0.09
C SER A 14 1.89 5.14 -1.08
N GLY A 15 1.63 4.94 -2.36
CA GLY A 15 2.01 5.85 -3.45
C GLY A 15 3.47 5.76 -3.86
N GLY A 16 4.26 4.87 -3.24
CA GLY A 16 5.68 4.66 -3.53
C GLY A 16 5.94 3.52 -4.53
N LYS A 17 7.19 3.40 -4.94
CA LYS A 17 7.67 2.47 -5.96
C LYS A 17 7.35 0.99 -5.66
N ASP A 18 7.57 0.54 -4.41
CA ASP A 18 7.35 -0.86 -4.04
C ASP A 18 5.86 -1.21 -4.03
N SER A 19 5.04 -0.29 -3.54
CA SER A 19 3.58 -0.41 -3.61
C SER A 19 3.09 -0.46 -5.05
N ALA A 20 3.64 0.37 -5.94
CA ALA A 20 3.29 0.38 -7.36
C ALA A 20 3.68 -0.92 -8.05
N LEU A 21 4.89 -1.44 -7.80
CA LEU A 21 5.35 -2.71 -8.37
C LEU A 21 4.50 -3.89 -7.88
N ALA A 22 4.21 -3.95 -6.58
CA ALA A 22 3.36 -5.00 -6.00
C ALA A 22 1.96 -5.00 -6.61
N LEU A 23 1.34 -3.81 -6.73
CA LEU A 23 0.01 -3.69 -7.34
C LEU A 23 0.05 -4.09 -8.82
N HIS A 24 1.07 -3.65 -9.57
CA HIS A 24 1.25 -4.02 -10.97
C HIS A 24 1.28 -5.55 -11.15
N GLN A 25 2.06 -6.26 -10.34
CA GLN A 25 2.13 -7.72 -10.39
C GLN A 25 0.78 -8.37 -10.04
N VAL A 26 0.12 -7.92 -8.98
CA VAL A 26 -1.18 -8.45 -8.56
C VAL A 26 -2.24 -8.29 -9.65
N LEU A 27 -2.24 -7.14 -10.34
CA LEU A 27 -3.17 -6.88 -11.44
C LEU A 27 -2.86 -7.75 -12.68
N GLN A 28 -1.57 -7.99 -12.98
CA GLN A 28 -1.18 -8.88 -14.07
C GLN A 28 -1.53 -10.34 -13.79
N GLU A 29 -1.41 -10.81 -12.56
CA GLU A 29 -1.79 -12.15 -12.16
C GLU A 29 -3.30 -12.41 -12.21
N ASP A 30 -4.10 -11.35 -12.14
CA ASP A 30 -5.58 -11.36 -12.19
C ASP A 30 -6.26 -12.35 -11.22
N ARG A 31 -5.60 -12.63 -10.09
CA ARG A 31 -6.09 -13.60 -9.07
C ARG A 31 -7.13 -13.02 -8.13
N TYR A 32 -7.15 -11.69 -7.98
CA TYR A 32 -8.00 -10.98 -7.02
C TYR A 32 -8.82 -9.89 -7.69
N GLU A 33 -10.00 -9.63 -7.13
CA GLU A 33 -10.75 -8.40 -7.39
C GLU A 33 -10.28 -7.34 -6.38
N ILE A 34 -9.47 -6.38 -6.82
CA ILE A 34 -9.01 -5.29 -5.95
C ILE A 34 -10.12 -4.26 -5.83
N VAL A 35 -10.79 -4.24 -4.68
CA VAL A 35 -11.98 -3.40 -4.45
C VAL A 35 -11.65 -1.98 -4.00
N ALA A 36 -10.46 -1.75 -3.43
CA ALA A 36 -9.99 -0.43 -3.03
C ALA A 36 -8.47 -0.37 -2.88
N LEU A 37 -7.93 0.84 -3.04
CA LEU A 37 -6.62 1.26 -2.59
C LEU A 37 -6.78 1.94 -1.23
N LEU A 38 -6.34 1.29 -0.14
CA LEU A 38 -6.42 1.83 1.21
C LEU A 38 -5.16 2.60 1.54
N THR A 39 -5.29 3.82 2.01
CA THR A 39 -4.17 4.64 2.48
C THR A 39 -4.48 5.30 3.81
N THR A 40 -3.46 5.46 4.66
CA THR A 40 -3.56 6.21 5.92
C THR A 40 -3.03 7.62 5.74
N VAL A 41 -3.77 8.61 6.21
CA VAL A 41 -3.49 10.03 6.03
C VAL A 41 -3.55 10.74 7.37
N ASN A 42 -2.59 11.61 7.63
CA ASN A 42 -2.66 12.51 8.76
C ASN A 42 -3.77 13.54 8.50
N ARG A 43 -4.77 13.59 9.37
CA ARG A 43 -5.96 14.44 9.21
C ARG A 43 -5.63 15.92 9.09
N SER A 44 -4.63 16.43 9.82
CA SER A 44 -4.30 17.85 9.83
C SER A 44 -3.44 18.29 8.63
N THR A 45 -2.51 17.44 8.18
CA THR A 45 -1.61 17.79 7.09
C THR A 45 -2.13 17.35 5.72
N ARG A 46 -3.12 16.47 5.69
CA ARG A 46 -3.66 15.85 4.46
C ARG A 46 -2.57 15.15 3.64
N ARG A 47 -1.65 14.49 4.33
CA ARG A 47 -0.53 13.75 3.73
C ARG A 47 -0.51 12.33 4.24
N SER A 48 -0.07 11.40 3.36
CA SER A 48 0.09 9.99 3.75
C SER A 48 1.08 9.85 4.92
N SER A 49 0.79 8.88 5.79
CA SER A 49 1.62 8.62 6.97
C SER A 49 3.00 8.07 6.64
N MET A 50 3.16 7.36 5.52
CA MET A 50 4.42 6.71 5.15
C MET A 50 5.41 7.65 4.43
N HIS A 51 4.96 8.34 3.38
CA HIS A 51 5.85 9.10 2.50
C HIS A 51 5.52 10.60 2.45
N GLY A 52 4.55 11.06 3.25
CA GLY A 52 4.15 12.46 3.24
C GLY A 52 3.54 12.94 1.92
N ILE A 53 3.03 12.03 1.10
CA ILE A 53 2.42 12.34 -0.20
C ILE A 53 1.08 13.05 0.03
N PRO A 54 0.80 14.17 -0.66
CA PRO A 54 -0.50 14.84 -0.57
C PRO A 54 -1.65 13.91 -0.98
N THR A 55 -2.76 13.95 -0.24
CA THR A 55 -3.95 13.11 -0.52
C THR A 55 -4.46 13.30 -1.95
N GLU A 56 -4.40 14.53 -2.47
CA GLU A 56 -4.81 14.81 -3.86
C GLU A 56 -3.97 14.05 -4.89
N LEU A 57 -2.67 13.87 -4.65
CA LEU A 57 -1.81 13.09 -5.54
C LEU A 57 -2.14 11.60 -5.45
N LEU A 58 -2.40 11.08 -4.26
CA LEU A 58 -2.86 9.70 -4.08
C LEU A 58 -4.19 9.46 -4.78
N GLN A 59 -5.11 10.43 -4.74
CA GLN A 59 -6.37 10.35 -5.47
C GLN A 59 -6.14 10.30 -7.00
N ARG A 60 -5.28 11.15 -7.53
CA ARG A 60 -4.93 11.12 -8.96
C ARG A 60 -4.28 9.81 -9.38
N GLN A 61 -3.44 9.23 -8.53
CA GLN A 61 -2.89 7.89 -8.78
C GLN A 61 -4.01 6.84 -8.84
N ALA A 62 -4.92 6.83 -7.87
CA ALA A 62 -6.06 5.92 -7.83
C ALA A 62 -6.98 6.07 -9.06
N ASP A 63 -7.29 7.29 -9.46
CA ASP A 63 -8.08 7.58 -10.64
C ASP A 63 -7.41 7.07 -11.93
N SER A 64 -6.09 7.24 -12.04
CA SER A 64 -5.31 6.73 -13.16
C SER A 64 -5.25 5.20 -13.20
N ILE A 65 -5.20 4.55 -12.04
CA ILE A 65 -5.22 3.09 -11.91
C ILE A 65 -6.63 2.53 -12.17
N GLY A 66 -7.67 3.32 -11.89
CA GLY A 66 -9.06 2.92 -12.03
C GLY A 66 -9.61 2.12 -10.84
N ILE A 67 -8.98 2.23 -9.67
CA ILE A 67 -9.40 1.58 -8.41
C ILE A 67 -9.70 2.67 -7.37
N PRO A 68 -10.86 2.61 -6.66
CA PRO A 68 -11.22 3.63 -5.68
C PRO A 68 -10.19 3.78 -4.56
N LEU A 69 -9.87 5.03 -4.17
CA LEU A 69 -9.07 5.32 -2.98
C LEU A 69 -9.95 5.31 -1.74
N TYR A 70 -9.55 4.55 -0.73
CA TYR A 70 -10.14 4.56 0.60
C TYR A 70 -9.16 5.18 1.60
N VAL A 71 -9.52 6.35 2.14
CA VAL A 71 -8.67 7.11 3.06
C VAL A 71 -9.05 6.81 4.50
N VAL A 72 -8.07 6.39 5.29
CA VAL A 72 -8.17 6.27 6.75
C VAL A 72 -7.50 7.49 7.37
N ASP A 73 -8.32 8.37 7.96
CA ASP A 73 -7.83 9.56 8.63
C ASP A 73 -7.24 9.21 10.00
N LEU A 74 -5.96 9.50 10.20
CA LEU A 74 -5.27 9.32 11.47
C LEU A 74 -5.25 10.62 12.28
N THR A 75 -5.43 10.50 13.59
CA THR A 75 -5.31 11.61 14.53
C THR A 75 -3.89 12.15 14.54
N PRO A 76 -3.68 13.48 14.40
CA PRO A 76 -2.36 14.10 14.53
C PRO A 76 -1.73 13.77 15.88
N LYS A 77 -0.50 13.27 15.88
CA LYS A 77 0.21 12.83 17.10
C LYS A 77 -0.55 11.77 17.90
N GLY A 78 -1.47 11.04 17.24
CA GLY A 78 -2.18 9.92 17.83
C GLY A 78 -1.22 8.80 18.28
N ASN A 79 -1.65 8.03 19.25
CA ASN A 79 -0.92 6.85 19.71
C ASN A 79 -1.31 5.61 18.90
N MET A 80 -0.77 4.45 19.28
CA MET A 80 -1.07 3.18 18.62
C MET A 80 -2.56 2.81 18.70
N GLU A 81 -3.23 3.13 19.81
CA GLU A 81 -4.65 2.86 20.01
C GLU A 81 -5.54 3.65 19.04
N ASP A 82 -5.18 4.92 18.78
CA ASP A 82 -5.86 5.75 17.78
C ASP A 82 -5.72 5.15 16.39
N TYR A 83 -4.52 4.68 16.06
CA TYR A 83 -4.25 4.00 14.79
C TYR A 83 -5.07 2.70 14.66
N GLU A 84 -5.05 1.86 15.67
CA GLU A 84 -5.80 0.59 15.67
C GLU A 84 -7.31 0.83 15.58
N THR A 85 -7.82 1.87 16.25
CA THR A 85 -9.24 2.25 16.18
C THR A 85 -9.64 2.69 14.78
N ALA A 86 -8.82 3.55 14.14
CA ALA A 86 -9.07 4.01 12.78
C ALA A 86 -9.02 2.86 11.76
N MET A 87 -8.03 1.98 11.90
CA MET A 87 -7.89 0.81 11.03
C MET A 87 -9.00 -0.21 11.24
N ARG A 88 -9.48 -0.39 12.46
CA ARG A 88 -10.60 -1.29 12.76
C ARG A 88 -11.84 -0.93 11.96
N GLY A 89 -12.20 0.35 11.88
CA GLY A 89 -13.32 0.83 11.07
C GLY A 89 -13.20 0.44 9.60
N ALA A 90 -11.99 0.59 9.03
CA ALA A 90 -11.71 0.17 7.66
C ALA A 90 -11.82 -1.35 7.49
N VAL A 91 -11.25 -2.12 8.40
CA VAL A 91 -11.28 -3.59 8.39
C VAL A 91 -12.73 -4.11 8.44
N GLU A 92 -13.55 -3.57 9.34
CA GLU A 92 -14.97 -3.93 9.46
C GLU A 92 -15.76 -3.59 8.18
N HIS A 93 -15.51 -2.42 7.60
CA HIS A 93 -16.11 -2.02 6.34
C HIS A 93 -15.80 -3.01 5.22
N PHE A 94 -14.53 -3.34 5.01
CA PHE A 94 -14.12 -4.23 3.94
C PHE A 94 -14.56 -5.69 4.18
N LYS A 95 -14.54 -6.14 5.41
CA LYS A 95 -15.08 -7.44 5.78
C LYS A 95 -16.58 -7.54 5.44
N ALA A 96 -17.36 -6.51 5.71
CA ALA A 96 -18.79 -6.46 5.41
C ALA A 96 -19.11 -6.63 3.91
N ILE A 97 -18.21 -6.20 3.03
CA ILE A 97 -18.34 -6.38 1.57
C ILE A 97 -17.65 -7.63 1.04
N GLY A 98 -17.14 -8.49 1.93
CA GLY A 98 -16.55 -9.78 1.59
C GLY A 98 -15.08 -9.72 1.16
N ALA A 99 -14.37 -8.63 1.44
CA ALA A 99 -12.92 -8.55 1.19
C ALA A 99 -12.17 -9.26 2.33
N GLY A 100 -11.70 -10.46 2.05
CA GLY A 100 -11.01 -11.32 3.02
C GLY A 100 -9.49 -11.28 2.92
N ARG A 101 -8.92 -10.38 2.14
CA ARG A 101 -7.47 -10.28 1.91
C ARG A 101 -7.01 -8.84 1.90
N PHE A 102 -5.90 -8.57 2.60
CA PHE A 102 -5.22 -7.28 2.57
C PHE A 102 -3.81 -7.48 2.00
N ILE A 103 -3.50 -6.75 0.93
CA ILE A 103 -2.26 -6.85 0.17
C ILE A 103 -1.37 -5.66 0.49
N PHE A 104 -0.08 -5.92 0.73
CA PHE A 104 0.92 -4.91 1.07
C PHE A 104 2.14 -5.03 0.17
N GLY A 105 2.81 -3.92 -0.09
CA GLY A 105 4.03 -3.87 -0.91
C GLY A 105 5.33 -4.01 -0.11
N ASP A 106 5.31 -4.65 1.06
CA ASP A 106 6.52 -4.82 1.88
C ASP A 106 7.43 -5.91 1.33
N ILE A 107 8.74 -5.75 1.59
CA ILE A 107 9.78 -6.61 1.06
C ILE A 107 10.39 -7.50 2.14
N PHE A 108 10.70 -6.95 3.33
CA PHE A 108 11.45 -7.66 4.38
C PHE A 108 11.22 -7.17 5.82
N LEU A 109 10.19 -6.39 6.09
CA LEU A 109 9.91 -5.87 7.43
C LEU A 109 9.16 -6.91 8.29
N HIS A 110 9.89 -7.89 8.84
CA HIS A 110 9.30 -9.01 9.60
C HIS A 110 8.41 -8.59 10.76
N ASP A 111 8.83 -7.60 11.55
CA ASP A 111 8.06 -7.10 12.70
C ASP A 111 6.74 -6.48 12.24
N VAL A 112 6.76 -5.74 11.14
CA VAL A 112 5.56 -5.11 10.55
C VAL A 112 4.61 -6.17 10.03
N ARG A 113 5.11 -7.18 9.33
CA ARG A 113 4.31 -8.31 8.83
C ARG A 113 3.66 -9.06 9.99
N THR A 114 4.43 -9.46 10.98
CA THR A 114 3.92 -10.18 12.17
C THR A 114 2.85 -9.36 12.89
N TYR A 115 3.06 -8.06 13.03
CA TYR A 115 2.08 -7.15 13.62
C TYR A 115 0.77 -7.15 12.82
N ARG A 116 0.83 -7.00 11.49
CA ARG A 116 -0.34 -7.00 10.61
C ARG A 116 -1.10 -8.31 10.65
N GLU A 117 -0.40 -9.43 10.54
CA GLU A 117 -0.99 -10.78 10.64
C GLU A 117 -1.74 -10.95 11.97
N LYS A 118 -1.14 -10.53 13.09
CA LYS A 118 -1.75 -10.57 14.41
C LYS A 118 -3.00 -9.68 14.52
N GLN A 119 -2.97 -8.49 13.92
CA GLN A 119 -4.10 -7.55 13.97
C GLN A 119 -5.26 -7.97 13.06
N LEU A 120 -4.99 -8.59 11.94
CA LEU A 120 -5.99 -8.95 10.93
C LEU A 120 -6.57 -10.36 11.10
N ALA A 121 -5.83 -11.28 11.74
CA ALA A 121 -6.27 -12.66 11.98
C ALA A 121 -7.62 -12.78 12.72
N PRO A 122 -7.92 -11.96 13.77
CA PRO A 122 -9.22 -12.02 14.45
C PRO A 122 -10.42 -11.73 13.55
N TYR A 123 -10.19 -11.01 12.45
CA TYR A 123 -11.22 -10.68 11.44
C TYR A 123 -11.30 -11.71 10.31
N GLY A 124 -10.45 -12.74 10.32
CA GLY A 124 -10.36 -13.72 9.25
C GLY A 124 -9.77 -13.14 7.95
N ILE A 125 -8.96 -12.08 8.05
CA ILE A 125 -8.31 -11.43 6.91
C ILE A 125 -6.90 -11.99 6.73
N GLU A 126 -6.61 -12.45 5.52
CA GLU A 126 -5.31 -12.94 5.10
C GLU A 126 -4.41 -11.77 4.66
N VAL A 127 -3.16 -11.77 5.15
CA VAL A 127 -2.12 -10.81 4.71
C VAL A 127 -1.37 -11.40 3.53
N ILE A 128 -1.26 -10.62 2.45
CA ILE A 128 -0.55 -11.00 1.22
C ILE A 128 0.51 -9.95 0.93
N GLU A 129 1.74 -10.41 0.69
CA GLU A 129 2.89 -9.57 0.39
C GLU A 129 3.62 -10.12 -0.85
N PRO A 130 3.26 -9.63 -2.07
CA PRO A 130 3.76 -10.18 -3.33
C PRO A 130 5.28 -10.06 -3.52
N LEU A 131 5.90 -9.05 -2.89
CA LEU A 131 7.33 -8.77 -2.99
C LEU A 131 8.16 -9.38 -1.87
N TRP A 132 7.53 -10.12 -0.95
CA TRP A 132 8.18 -10.63 0.24
C TRP A 132 9.37 -11.53 -0.05
N GLY A 133 10.48 -11.28 0.67
CA GLY A 133 11.71 -12.07 0.59
C GLY A 133 12.61 -11.73 -0.60
N ARG A 134 12.25 -10.75 -1.42
CA ARG A 134 13.10 -10.28 -2.51
C ARG A 134 14.15 -9.31 -2.01
N THR A 135 15.29 -9.27 -2.67
CA THR A 135 16.34 -8.28 -2.40
C THR A 135 16.01 -6.93 -3.04
N SER A 136 16.60 -5.86 -2.51
CA SER A 136 16.44 -4.51 -3.10
C SER A 136 16.91 -4.46 -4.56
N GLY A 137 17.96 -5.22 -4.92
CA GLY A 137 18.43 -5.34 -6.31
C GLY A 137 17.37 -5.96 -7.22
N GLN A 138 16.78 -7.09 -6.82
CA GLN A 138 15.72 -7.75 -7.57
C GLN A 138 14.49 -6.84 -7.77
N ILE A 139 14.09 -6.11 -6.71
CA ILE A 139 12.99 -5.16 -6.79
C ILE A 139 13.30 -4.03 -7.79
N MET A 140 14.53 -3.51 -7.79
CA MET A 140 14.92 -2.47 -8.75
C MET A 140 14.95 -2.96 -10.18
N GLU A 141 15.48 -4.16 -10.43
CA GLU A 141 15.50 -4.78 -11.77
C GLU A 141 14.07 -4.97 -12.29
N GLU A 142 13.19 -5.52 -11.47
CA GLU A 142 11.78 -5.73 -11.85
C GLU A 142 11.03 -4.41 -12.04
N PHE A 143 11.30 -3.40 -11.18
CA PHE A 143 10.70 -2.07 -11.33
C PHE A 143 11.10 -1.43 -12.65
N LEU A 144 12.39 -1.43 -12.99
CA LEU A 144 12.88 -0.88 -14.26
C LEU A 144 12.31 -1.64 -15.47
N ALA A 145 12.14 -2.95 -15.37
CA ALA A 145 11.55 -3.77 -16.45
C ALA A 145 10.03 -3.56 -16.59
N SER A 146 9.34 -3.09 -15.55
CA SER A 146 7.88 -2.91 -15.56
C SER A 146 7.40 -1.72 -16.40
N GLY A 147 8.27 -0.76 -16.70
CA GLY A 147 7.91 0.50 -17.34
C GLY A 147 7.24 1.52 -16.40
N LEU A 148 7.14 1.23 -15.11
CA LEU A 148 6.71 2.19 -14.11
C LEU A 148 7.81 3.23 -13.89
N GLU A 149 7.40 4.47 -13.58
CA GLU A 149 8.32 5.54 -13.23
C GLU A 149 8.11 5.97 -11.77
N THR A 150 9.19 6.35 -11.11
CA THR A 150 9.15 6.93 -9.76
C THR A 150 10.01 8.18 -9.67
N VAL A 151 9.67 9.05 -8.71
CA VAL A 151 10.43 10.27 -8.43
C VAL A 151 10.98 10.19 -7.01
N ILE A 152 12.27 10.48 -6.85
CA ILE A 152 12.90 10.55 -5.53
C ILE A 152 12.39 11.81 -4.82
N VAL A 153 11.63 11.66 -3.73
CA VAL A 153 11.05 12.77 -2.97
C VAL A 153 11.79 13.09 -1.68
N THR A 154 12.59 12.13 -1.19
CA THR A 154 13.43 12.28 0.00
C THR A 154 14.65 11.40 -0.08
N THR A 155 15.73 11.80 0.58
CA THR A 155 16.99 11.05 0.66
C THR A 155 17.49 11.06 2.10
N THR A 156 18.29 10.04 2.46
CA THR A 156 19.08 10.04 3.68
C THR A 156 20.41 10.72 3.37
N ALA A 157 20.67 11.89 3.95
CA ALA A 157 21.79 12.77 3.56
C ALA A 157 23.17 12.09 3.59
N ASP A 158 23.37 11.15 4.51
CA ASP A 158 24.64 10.41 4.64
C ASP A 158 24.83 9.31 3.58
N VAL A 159 23.76 8.98 2.84
CA VAL A 159 23.78 7.90 1.85
C VAL A 159 23.62 8.44 0.43
N LEU A 160 22.72 9.39 0.24
CA LEU A 160 22.38 9.93 -1.07
C LEU A 160 22.14 11.45 -0.95
N GLY A 161 22.90 12.24 -1.69
CA GLY A 161 22.84 13.68 -1.63
C GLY A 161 21.50 14.26 -2.08
N ARG A 162 21.22 15.48 -1.65
CA ARG A 162 20.00 16.23 -1.97
C ARG A 162 19.79 16.51 -3.47
N GLU A 163 20.84 16.43 -4.26
CA GLU A 163 20.83 16.60 -5.72
C GLU A 163 20.08 15.50 -6.46
N PHE A 164 19.78 14.39 -5.77
CA PHE A 164 18.96 13.31 -6.30
C PHE A 164 17.45 13.54 -6.11
N ILE A 165 17.04 14.47 -5.23
CA ILE A 165 15.63 14.80 -5.03
C ILE A 165 15.05 15.43 -6.31
N GLY A 166 13.90 14.90 -6.75
CA GLY A 166 13.25 15.29 -8.00
C GLY A 166 13.70 14.50 -9.22
N ARG A 167 14.72 13.64 -9.11
CA ARG A 167 15.11 12.76 -10.23
C ARG A 167 14.09 11.63 -10.39
N ARG A 168 13.88 11.28 -11.65
CA ARG A 168 13.09 10.09 -12.04
C ARG A 168 13.98 8.86 -12.13
N ILE A 169 13.39 7.74 -11.81
CA ILE A 169 13.94 6.39 -12.00
C ILE A 169 12.95 5.60 -12.84
#